data_cc8a3621bbbc89995b6b50ed00bdce39
#
_entry.id   cc8a3621bbbc89995b6b50ed00bdce39
#
_cell.length_a   1.000
_cell.length_b   1.000
_cell.length_c   1.000
_cell.angle_alpha   90.00
_cell.angle_beta   90.00
_cell.angle_gamma   90.00
#
_symmetry.space_group_name_H-M   'P 1'
#
loop_
_entity.id
_entity.type
_entity.pdbx_description
1 polymer ?
#
loop_
_entity_poly.entity_id
_entity_poly.type
_entity_poly.pdbx_seq_one_letter_code
_entity_poly.pdbx_strand_id
1 'polypeptide(L)'
;MGGSGVRGLIRGLVGALLPVQCAGCRAWDEVLCPSCRSLAGCPAHVASLEGVRGPLPLVAIGDYDGPLRRIVLAAKHSARTDVTDFLDEAGACLGTALGGVLGVAGSPAAAVGALEGRASFTGGAVDVWVVPAPSSWKRRLRGRQVALPLARAVARALAAGAPPGVRVRVRVVDAVRL
;
A
#
# COMPACT_ATOMS: atom_id res chain seq x y z
N MET A 1 38.48 9.78 8.14
CA MET A 1 37.28 10.37 8.72
C MET A 1 37.05 11.74 8.05
N GLY A 2 36.14 11.88 7.07
CA GLY A 2 35.94 13.16 6.37
C GLY A 2 34.95 13.16 5.19
N GLY A 3 34.26 12.06 4.86
CA GLY A 3 33.45 11.99 3.63
C GLY A 3 31.95 12.25 3.78
N SER A 4 31.40 12.24 4.99
CA SER A 4 29.96 12.38 5.22
C SER A 4 29.45 13.82 5.29
N GLY A 5 30.30 14.77 5.73
CA GLY A 5 29.89 16.17 5.87
C GLY A 5 29.67 16.90 4.53
N VAL A 6 30.54 16.66 3.55
CA VAL A 6 30.48 17.33 2.22
C VAL A 6 29.25 16.83 1.41
N ARG A 7 28.93 15.55 1.48
CA ARG A 7 27.74 15.00 0.82
C ARG A 7 26.43 15.53 1.43
N GLY A 8 26.40 15.76 2.75
CA GLY A 8 25.27 16.38 3.44
C GLY A 8 25.07 17.84 3.04
N LEU A 9 26.18 18.59 2.96
CA LEU A 9 26.16 20.01 2.57
C LEU A 9 25.72 20.21 1.11
N ILE A 10 26.24 19.39 0.20
CA ILE A 10 25.83 19.41 -1.21
C ILE A 10 24.36 19.05 -1.38
N ARG A 11 23.87 18.07 -0.62
CA ARG A 11 22.47 17.68 -0.63
C ARG A 11 21.54 18.79 -0.09
N GLY A 12 21.99 19.52 0.94
CA GLY A 12 21.28 20.68 1.49
C GLY A 12 21.25 21.86 0.51
N LEU A 13 22.40 22.18 -0.12
CA LEU A 13 22.50 23.24 -1.13
C LEU A 13 21.69 22.94 -2.41
N VAL A 14 21.72 21.70 -2.89
CA VAL A 14 20.92 21.28 -4.05
C VAL A 14 19.41 21.27 -3.71
N GLY A 15 19.03 20.95 -2.47
CA GLY A 15 17.65 21.04 -1.99
C GLY A 15 17.14 22.48 -1.91
N ALA A 16 18.02 23.43 -1.51
CA ALA A 16 17.67 24.85 -1.45
C ALA A 16 17.57 25.52 -2.83
N LEU A 17 18.27 24.99 -3.84
CA LEU A 17 18.30 25.54 -5.20
C LEU A 17 17.27 24.90 -6.14
N LEU A 18 16.72 23.73 -5.79
CA LEU A 18 15.71 23.04 -6.58
C LEU A 18 14.48 22.82 -5.70
N PRO A 19 13.49 23.70 -5.80
CA PRO A 19 12.26 23.59 -5.01
C PRO A 19 11.63 22.22 -5.25
N VAL A 20 11.35 21.50 -4.17
CA VAL A 20 10.67 20.21 -4.19
C VAL A 20 9.17 20.46 -4.28
N GLN A 21 8.49 19.74 -5.16
CA GLN A 21 7.05 19.80 -5.29
C GLN A 21 6.41 18.51 -4.76
N CYS A 22 5.28 18.68 -4.09
CA CYS A 22 4.47 17.57 -3.63
C CYS A 22 4.06 16.65 -4.79
N ALA A 23 4.33 15.37 -4.63
CA ALA A 23 4.02 14.35 -5.64
C ALA A 23 2.53 14.29 -6.00
N GLY A 24 1.65 14.66 -5.06
CA GLY A 24 0.20 14.66 -5.24
C GLY A 24 -0.36 15.97 -5.81
N CYS A 25 -0.31 17.06 -5.04
CA CYS A 25 -0.95 18.32 -5.40
C CYS A 25 -0.03 19.34 -6.06
N ARG A 26 1.31 19.09 -6.07
CA ARG A 26 2.36 19.99 -6.56
C ARG A 26 2.59 21.24 -5.70
N ALA A 27 2.12 21.28 -4.46
CA ALA A 27 2.52 22.33 -3.52
C ALA A 27 4.05 22.31 -3.34
N TRP A 28 4.63 23.49 -3.08
CA TRP A 28 6.07 23.64 -2.93
C TRP A 28 6.58 23.17 -1.56
N ASP A 29 7.87 22.92 -1.48
CA ASP A 29 8.68 22.67 -0.28
C ASP A 29 8.47 21.32 0.43
N GLU A 30 7.62 20.43 -0.10
CA GLU A 30 7.39 19.10 0.47
C GLU A 30 7.37 18.02 -0.60
N VAL A 31 7.96 16.86 -0.29
CA VAL A 31 7.88 15.67 -1.17
C VAL A 31 6.46 15.12 -1.21
N LEU A 32 5.78 15.15 -0.07
CA LEU A 32 4.39 14.77 0.09
C LEU A 32 3.78 15.56 1.24
N CYS A 33 2.90 16.52 0.92
CA CYS A 33 2.25 17.38 1.90
C CYS A 33 1.25 16.60 2.77
N PRO A 34 0.89 17.12 3.98
CA PRO A 34 -0.01 16.42 4.91
C PRO A 34 -1.34 16.01 4.26
N SER A 35 -1.96 16.89 3.45
CA SER A 35 -3.21 16.59 2.77
C SER A 35 -3.10 15.47 1.73
N CYS A 36 -1.94 15.34 1.06
CA CYS A 36 -1.70 14.23 0.14
C CYS A 36 -1.29 12.96 0.87
N ARG A 37 -0.61 13.08 2.00
CA ARG A 37 -0.27 11.95 2.86
C ARG A 37 -1.51 11.31 3.46
N SER A 38 -2.47 12.10 3.93
CA SER A 38 -3.72 11.60 4.53
C SER A 38 -4.57 10.75 3.57
N LEU A 39 -4.34 10.81 2.26
CA LEU A 39 -4.98 9.91 1.30
C LEU A 39 -4.65 8.43 1.54
N ALA A 40 -3.51 8.11 2.16
CA ALA A 40 -3.14 6.74 2.52
C ALA A 40 -4.03 6.17 3.63
N GLY A 41 -4.46 7.01 4.57
CA GLY A 41 -5.30 6.64 5.72
C GLY A 41 -6.81 6.80 5.47
N CYS A 42 -7.24 7.14 4.24
CA CYS A 42 -8.66 7.22 3.91
C CYS A 42 -9.33 5.85 4.09
N PRO A 43 -10.62 5.82 4.50
CA PRO A 43 -11.38 4.58 4.56
C PRO A 43 -11.31 3.85 3.22
N ALA A 44 -10.90 2.58 3.26
CA ALA A 44 -10.84 1.78 2.04
C ALA A 44 -12.25 1.53 1.49
N HIS A 45 -12.40 1.72 0.19
CA HIS A 45 -13.62 1.37 -0.52
C HIS A 45 -13.63 -0.12 -0.81
N VAL A 46 -14.75 -0.76 -0.51
CA VAL A 46 -14.98 -2.18 -0.85
C VAL A 46 -16.04 -2.23 -1.95
N ALA A 47 -15.70 -2.88 -3.03
CA ALA A 47 -16.59 -3.10 -4.17
C ALA A 47 -16.52 -4.57 -4.60
N SER A 48 -17.42 -4.98 -5.48
CA SER A 48 -17.40 -6.28 -6.12
C SER A 48 -17.14 -6.13 -7.60
N LEU A 49 -16.22 -6.95 -8.12
CA LEU A 49 -15.99 -7.09 -9.56
C LEU A 49 -16.57 -8.41 -10.04
N GLU A 50 -17.27 -8.39 -11.15
CA GLU A 50 -17.73 -9.61 -11.81
C GLU A 50 -16.52 -10.38 -12.36
N GLY A 51 -16.28 -11.56 -11.80
CA GLY A 51 -15.23 -12.47 -12.24
C GLY A 51 -15.78 -13.68 -12.97
N VAL A 52 -14.94 -14.38 -13.71
CA VAL A 52 -15.31 -15.60 -14.46
C VAL A 52 -15.86 -16.71 -13.56
N ARG A 53 -15.47 -16.74 -12.28
CA ARG A 53 -15.89 -17.75 -11.30
C ARG A 53 -16.82 -17.18 -10.21
N GLY A 54 -17.39 -16.01 -10.44
CA GLY A 54 -18.23 -15.29 -9.49
C GLY A 54 -17.65 -13.96 -9.05
N PRO A 55 -18.35 -13.23 -8.15
CA PRO A 55 -17.95 -11.92 -7.71
C PRO A 55 -16.62 -11.96 -6.92
N LEU A 56 -15.72 -11.05 -7.24
CA LEU A 56 -14.44 -10.88 -6.57
C LEU A 56 -14.47 -9.60 -5.73
N PRO A 57 -14.17 -9.65 -4.43
CA PRO A 57 -14.06 -8.45 -3.62
C PRO A 57 -12.87 -7.60 -4.07
N LEU A 58 -13.12 -6.31 -4.24
CA LEU A 58 -12.11 -5.28 -4.53
C LEU A 58 -12.01 -4.35 -3.32
N VAL A 59 -10.80 -4.12 -2.85
CA VAL A 59 -10.51 -3.13 -1.80
C VAL A 59 -9.57 -2.08 -2.37
N ALA A 60 -9.96 -0.81 -2.30
CA ALA A 60 -9.20 0.32 -2.83
C ALA A 60 -9.16 1.48 -1.83
N ILE A 61 -8.06 2.23 -1.78
CA ILE A 61 -7.94 3.45 -0.95
C ILE A 61 -8.56 4.69 -1.61
N GLY A 62 -9.01 4.58 -2.85
CA GLY A 62 -9.63 5.67 -3.61
C GLY A 62 -9.55 5.46 -5.11
N ASP A 63 -10.12 6.41 -5.85
CA ASP A 63 -10.11 6.40 -7.30
C ASP A 63 -8.71 6.70 -7.86
N TYR A 64 -8.37 6.07 -8.98
CA TYR A 64 -7.08 6.27 -9.65
C TYR A 64 -7.10 7.55 -10.48
N ASP A 65 -7.27 8.68 -9.80
CA ASP A 65 -7.28 10.01 -10.40
C ASP A 65 -6.54 11.05 -9.54
N GLY A 66 -6.58 12.31 -9.92
CA GLY A 66 -6.10 13.45 -9.17
C GLY A 66 -4.75 13.25 -8.47
N PRO A 67 -4.65 13.62 -7.19
CA PRO A 67 -3.43 13.50 -6.40
C PRO A 67 -2.96 12.05 -6.22
N LEU A 68 -3.88 11.10 -5.98
CA LEU A 68 -3.53 9.70 -5.76
C LEU A 68 -2.84 9.09 -6.98
N ARG A 69 -3.37 9.33 -8.18
CA ARG A 69 -2.74 8.89 -9.43
C ARG A 69 -1.32 9.45 -9.58
N ARG A 70 -1.13 10.76 -9.25
CA ARG A 70 0.20 11.39 -9.35
C ARG A 70 1.20 10.79 -8.36
N ILE A 71 0.79 10.51 -7.12
CA ILE A 71 1.63 9.85 -6.11
C ILE A 71 2.07 8.47 -6.61
N VAL A 72 1.15 7.65 -7.10
CA VAL A 72 1.45 6.31 -7.62
C VAL A 72 2.39 6.38 -8.83
N LEU A 73 2.20 7.35 -9.72
CA LEU A 73 3.10 7.55 -10.87
C LEU A 73 4.48 8.02 -10.42
N ALA A 74 4.57 8.94 -9.44
CA ALA A 74 5.83 9.39 -8.87
C ALA A 74 6.60 8.23 -8.23
N ALA A 75 5.93 7.38 -7.45
CA ALA A 75 6.49 6.16 -6.88
C ALA A 75 7.08 5.22 -7.94
N LYS A 76 6.43 5.11 -9.09
CA LYS A 76 6.88 4.25 -10.20
C LYS A 76 8.00 4.84 -11.03
N HIS A 77 8.08 6.16 -11.16
CA HIS A 77 8.91 6.83 -12.16
C HIS A 77 9.95 7.80 -11.59
N SER A 78 9.74 8.36 -10.40
CA SER A 78 10.66 9.33 -9.79
C SER A 78 11.65 8.65 -8.84
N ALA A 79 12.95 8.91 -9.02
CA ALA A 79 13.99 8.48 -8.07
C ALA A 79 14.14 9.45 -6.89
N ARG A 80 13.56 10.64 -6.98
CA ARG A 80 13.67 11.71 -5.99
C ARG A 80 12.52 11.72 -4.98
N THR A 81 11.44 11.00 -5.29
CA THR A 81 10.24 10.98 -4.48
C THR A 81 10.23 9.72 -3.63
N ASP A 82 10.51 9.88 -2.35
CA ASP A 82 10.33 8.79 -1.38
C ASP A 82 8.89 8.84 -0.86
N VAL A 83 8.15 7.80 -1.14
CA VAL A 83 6.74 7.61 -0.72
C VAL A 83 6.59 6.31 0.08
N THR A 84 7.64 5.83 0.69
CA THR A 84 7.64 4.56 1.45
C THR A 84 6.63 4.62 2.58
N ASP A 85 6.62 5.69 3.37
CA ASP A 85 5.66 5.88 4.46
C ASP A 85 4.21 5.88 3.97
N PHE A 86 3.96 6.52 2.82
CA PHE A 86 2.64 6.52 2.20
C PHE A 86 2.20 5.10 1.80
N LEU A 87 3.11 4.30 1.22
CA LEU A 87 2.80 2.92 0.83
C LEU A 87 2.59 2.02 2.05
N ASP A 88 3.31 2.24 3.13
CA ASP A 88 3.15 1.50 4.38
C ASP A 88 1.80 1.83 5.04
N GLU A 89 1.42 3.09 5.11
CA GLU A 89 0.12 3.53 5.64
C GLU A 89 -1.04 3.05 4.77
N ALA A 90 -0.95 3.21 3.45
CA ALA A 90 -1.93 2.72 2.50
C ALA A 90 -2.08 1.19 2.58
N GLY A 91 -0.97 0.47 2.70
CA GLY A 91 -0.98 -0.98 2.88
C GLY A 91 -1.60 -1.41 4.19
N ALA A 92 -1.40 -0.67 5.28
CA ALA A 92 -2.04 -0.93 6.55
C ALA A 92 -3.57 -0.73 6.47
N CYS A 93 -4.02 0.36 5.85
CA CYS A 93 -5.43 0.63 5.61
C CYS A 93 -6.09 -0.49 4.78
N LEU A 94 -5.48 -0.85 3.64
CA LEU A 94 -5.97 -1.92 2.76
C LEU A 94 -5.99 -3.28 3.47
N GLY A 95 -4.94 -3.61 4.24
CA GLY A 95 -4.85 -4.87 4.97
C GLY A 95 -5.92 -5.00 6.04
N THR A 96 -6.22 -3.92 6.78
CA THR A 96 -7.29 -3.90 7.76
C THR A 96 -8.66 -4.10 7.11
N ALA A 97 -8.93 -3.37 6.03
CA ALA A 97 -10.19 -3.51 5.29
C ALA A 97 -10.36 -4.91 4.68
N LEU A 98 -9.28 -5.44 4.09
CA LEU A 98 -9.27 -6.79 3.52
C LEU A 98 -9.48 -7.86 4.59
N GLY A 99 -8.90 -7.70 5.78
CA GLY A 99 -9.12 -8.58 6.92
C GLY A 99 -10.59 -8.64 7.33
N GLY A 100 -11.29 -7.51 7.30
CA GLY A 100 -12.72 -7.43 7.52
C GLY A 100 -13.54 -8.16 6.43
N VAL A 101 -13.17 -7.96 5.15
CA VAL A 101 -13.81 -8.63 4.01
C VAL A 101 -13.62 -10.16 4.06
N LEU A 102 -12.41 -10.60 4.40
CA LEU A 102 -12.09 -12.03 4.50
C LEU A 102 -12.62 -12.67 5.80
N GLY A 103 -13.15 -11.90 6.75
CA GLY A 103 -13.61 -12.40 8.04
C GLY A 103 -12.48 -12.89 8.96
N VAL A 104 -11.22 -12.49 8.67
CA VAL A 104 -10.02 -12.85 9.45
C VAL A 104 -9.55 -11.74 10.37
N ALA A 105 -10.23 -10.60 10.41
CA ALA A 105 -9.97 -9.50 11.34
C ALA A 105 -11.09 -9.43 12.38
N GLY A 106 -10.71 -9.25 13.65
CA GLY A 106 -11.64 -9.07 14.76
C GLY A 106 -12.32 -7.69 14.81
N SER A 107 -12.13 -6.84 13.81
CA SER A 107 -12.75 -5.52 13.75
C SER A 107 -14.17 -5.62 13.22
N PRO A 108 -15.15 -5.00 13.92
CA PRO A 108 -16.45 -4.72 13.33
C PRO A 108 -16.28 -3.62 12.29
N ALA A 109 -15.60 -3.89 11.18
CA ALA A 109 -15.65 -2.99 10.05
C ALA A 109 -17.12 -2.87 9.66
N ALA A 110 -17.70 -1.76 10.11
CA ALA A 110 -19.04 -1.35 9.81
C ALA A 110 -19.37 -1.71 8.37
N ALA A 111 -20.34 -2.58 8.22
CA ALA A 111 -21.33 -2.61 7.16
C ALA A 111 -20.89 -1.96 5.84
N VAL A 112 -19.94 -2.51 5.16
CA VAL A 112 -19.93 -2.41 3.72
C VAL A 112 -20.77 -3.57 3.21
N GLY A 113 -21.85 -3.26 2.53
CA GLY A 113 -22.96 -4.09 2.15
C GLY A 113 -22.61 -5.55 1.92
N ALA A 114 -23.41 -6.40 2.50
CA ALA A 114 -23.27 -7.84 2.52
C ALA A 114 -22.84 -8.39 1.15
N LEU A 115 -21.56 -8.69 1.00
CA LEU A 115 -21.14 -9.69 0.05
C LEU A 115 -21.66 -11.01 0.63
N GLU A 116 -22.74 -11.52 0.06
CA GLU A 116 -23.25 -12.86 0.34
C GLU A 116 -22.09 -13.82 0.09
N GLY A 117 -21.64 -14.51 1.13
CA GLY A 117 -20.50 -15.44 1.05
C GLY A 117 -19.33 -15.14 1.95
N ARG A 118 -19.50 -14.40 3.05
CA ARG A 118 -18.46 -14.23 4.07
C ARG A 118 -18.01 -15.59 4.58
N ALA A 119 -16.76 -15.94 4.29
CA ALA A 119 -16.11 -17.05 4.96
C ALA A 119 -15.95 -16.70 6.45
N SER A 120 -16.84 -17.22 7.30
CA SER A 120 -16.68 -17.11 8.75
C SER A 120 -15.74 -18.21 9.20
N PHE A 121 -14.50 -17.86 9.51
CA PHE A 121 -13.54 -18.79 10.06
C PHE A 121 -13.78 -18.91 11.57
N THR A 122 -14.51 -19.90 11.99
CA THR A 122 -14.75 -20.23 13.40
C THR A 122 -13.68 -21.21 13.89
N GLY A 123 -12.51 -20.71 14.23
CA GLY A 123 -11.39 -21.48 14.77
C GLY A 123 -10.53 -22.13 13.67
N GLY A 124 -9.25 -22.35 13.98
CA GLY A 124 -8.31 -23.02 13.09
C GLY A 124 -7.18 -22.10 12.58
N ALA A 125 -6.39 -22.60 11.62
CA ALA A 125 -5.33 -21.86 10.94
C ALA A 125 -5.80 -21.47 9.53
N VAL A 126 -5.59 -20.20 9.17
CA VAL A 126 -5.89 -19.65 7.85
C VAL A 126 -4.58 -19.26 7.19
N ASP A 127 -4.29 -19.79 6.02
CA ASP A 127 -3.14 -19.40 5.21
C ASP A 127 -3.60 -18.37 4.15
N VAL A 128 -3.02 -17.17 4.21
CA VAL A 128 -3.28 -16.08 3.27
C VAL A 128 -2.04 -15.82 2.43
N TRP A 129 -2.18 -15.86 1.13
CA TRP A 129 -1.11 -15.55 0.20
C TRP A 129 -1.34 -14.18 -0.44
N VAL A 130 -0.44 -13.26 -0.18
CA VAL A 130 -0.45 -11.93 -0.80
C VAL A 130 0.49 -11.96 -1.99
N VAL A 131 -0.08 -11.87 -3.19
CA VAL A 131 0.69 -11.94 -4.44
C VAL A 131 0.76 -10.53 -5.04
N PRO A 132 1.93 -9.87 -4.99
CA PRO A 132 2.10 -8.55 -5.59
C PRO A 132 2.00 -8.65 -7.12
N ALA A 133 1.38 -7.63 -7.73
CA ALA A 133 1.37 -7.52 -9.18
C ALA A 133 2.81 -7.49 -9.74
N PRO A 134 3.07 -8.16 -10.88
CA PRO A 134 4.41 -8.26 -11.43
C PRO A 134 4.97 -6.89 -11.82
N SER A 135 6.20 -6.63 -11.43
CA SER A 135 6.95 -5.45 -11.85
C SER A 135 7.89 -5.81 -12.99
N SER A 136 8.02 -4.94 -14.00
CA SER A 136 8.99 -5.15 -15.06
C SER A 136 10.41 -5.24 -14.46
N TRP A 137 11.28 -6.09 -15.03
CA TRP A 137 12.64 -6.30 -14.58
C TRP A 137 13.46 -5.01 -14.52
N LYS A 138 13.23 -4.06 -15.46
CA LYS A 138 13.86 -2.73 -15.47
C LYS A 138 13.53 -1.90 -14.23
N ARG A 139 12.31 -2.00 -13.71
CA ARG A 139 11.90 -1.32 -12.46
C ARG A 139 12.52 -1.99 -11.23
N ARG A 140 12.63 -3.32 -11.24
CA ARG A 140 13.31 -4.07 -10.16
C ARG A 140 14.76 -3.67 -10.04
N LEU A 141 15.51 -3.60 -11.15
CA LEU A 141 16.91 -3.17 -11.16
C LEU A 141 17.11 -1.72 -10.67
N ARG A 142 16.13 -0.86 -10.88
CA ARG A 142 16.17 0.54 -10.43
C ARG A 142 15.65 0.73 -9.00
N GLY A 143 15.30 -0.33 -8.27
CA GLY A 143 14.75 -0.25 -6.92
C GLY A 143 13.36 0.40 -6.83
N ARG A 144 12.64 0.55 -7.95
CA ARG A 144 11.34 1.25 -8.04
C ARG A 144 10.19 0.27 -8.02
N GLN A 145 10.06 -0.43 -6.93
CA GLN A 145 8.98 -1.39 -6.73
C GLN A 145 7.91 -0.78 -5.82
N VAL A 146 6.70 -0.63 -6.31
CA VAL A 146 5.55 -0.15 -5.53
C VAL A 146 4.76 -1.33 -4.97
N ALA A 147 4.56 -2.37 -5.80
CA ALA A 147 3.69 -3.49 -5.45
C ALA A 147 4.22 -4.32 -4.27
N LEU A 148 5.53 -4.56 -4.21
CA LEU A 148 6.10 -5.41 -3.16
C LEU A 148 6.12 -4.75 -1.77
N PRO A 149 6.54 -3.46 -1.59
CA PRO A 149 6.38 -2.76 -0.32
C PRO A 149 4.92 -2.72 0.14
N LEU A 150 4.00 -2.36 -0.76
CA LEU A 150 2.56 -2.33 -0.46
C LEU A 150 2.05 -3.71 -0.03
N ALA A 151 2.39 -4.78 -0.75
CA ALA A 151 1.99 -6.14 -0.39
C ALA A 151 2.52 -6.57 0.98
N ARG A 152 3.75 -6.16 1.33
CA ARG A 152 4.31 -6.41 2.66
C ARG A 152 3.58 -5.66 3.77
N ALA A 153 3.19 -4.40 3.51
CA ALA A 153 2.41 -3.63 4.46
C ALA A 153 1.00 -4.22 4.67
N VAL A 154 0.33 -4.63 3.59
CA VAL A 154 -0.94 -5.37 3.65
C VAL A 154 -0.80 -6.66 4.46
N ALA A 155 0.25 -7.44 4.20
CA ALA A 155 0.49 -8.70 4.92
C ALA A 155 0.72 -8.49 6.42
N ARG A 156 1.47 -7.44 6.81
CA ARG A 156 1.67 -7.06 8.22
C ARG A 156 0.35 -6.70 8.89
N ALA A 157 -0.48 -5.90 8.24
CA ALA A 157 -1.75 -5.48 8.79
C ALA A 157 -2.74 -6.66 8.93
N LEU A 158 -2.81 -7.55 7.95
CA LEU A 158 -3.60 -8.78 8.04
C LEU A 158 -3.16 -9.67 9.19
N ALA A 159 -1.86 -9.86 9.37
CA ALA A 159 -1.33 -10.69 10.47
C ALA A 159 -1.59 -10.05 11.85
N ALA A 160 -1.49 -8.72 11.95
CA ALA A 160 -1.75 -7.99 13.20
C ALA A 160 -3.24 -7.92 13.56
N GLY A 161 -4.13 -7.95 12.56
CA GLY A 161 -5.57 -7.88 12.75
C GLY A 161 -6.25 -9.22 13.08
N ALA A 162 -5.51 -10.31 13.22
CA ALA A 162 -6.05 -11.63 13.51
C ALA A 162 -6.85 -11.64 14.84
N PRO A 163 -8.08 -12.16 14.87
CA PRO A 163 -8.87 -12.23 16.10
C PRO A 163 -8.30 -13.27 17.07
N PRO A 164 -8.56 -13.12 18.37
CA PRO A 164 -8.15 -14.11 19.37
C PRO A 164 -8.64 -15.52 18.99
N GLY A 165 -7.75 -16.50 19.07
CA GLY A 165 -8.07 -17.89 18.76
C GLY A 165 -8.00 -18.29 17.28
N VAL A 166 -7.77 -17.34 16.37
CA VAL A 166 -7.55 -17.65 14.95
C VAL A 166 -6.07 -17.44 14.62
N ARG A 167 -5.42 -18.46 14.08
CA ARG A 167 -4.03 -18.37 13.63
C ARG A 167 -4.00 -18.01 12.15
N VAL A 168 -3.70 -16.76 11.84
CA VAL A 168 -3.54 -16.28 10.46
C VAL A 168 -2.07 -16.33 10.07
N ARG A 169 -1.74 -17.13 9.05
CA ARG A 169 -0.41 -17.18 8.44
C ARG A 169 -0.44 -16.39 7.14
N VAL A 170 0.26 -15.26 7.09
CA VAL A 170 0.33 -14.44 5.89
C VAL A 170 1.68 -14.60 5.22
N ARG A 171 1.68 -14.92 3.94
CA ARG A 171 2.90 -15.05 3.13
C ARG A 171 2.82 -14.11 1.93
N VAL A 172 3.88 -13.32 1.73
CA VAL A 172 4.04 -12.56 0.49
C VAL A 172 4.79 -13.42 -0.50
N VAL A 173 4.15 -13.78 -1.60
CA VAL A 173 4.69 -14.67 -2.62
C VAL A 173 4.94 -13.89 -3.89
N ASP A 174 6.20 -13.63 -4.23
CA ASP A 174 6.59 -13.04 -5.51
C ASP A 174 6.54 -14.13 -6.60
N ALA A 175 5.31 -14.54 -6.94
CA ALA A 175 5.05 -15.70 -7.79
C ALA A 175 5.36 -15.44 -9.28
N VAL A 176 5.56 -14.19 -9.69
CA VAL A 176 5.79 -13.83 -11.07
C VAL A 176 7.22 -13.33 -11.25
N ARG A 177 8.16 -14.25 -11.20
CA ARG A 177 9.48 -14.05 -11.79
C ARG A 177 9.37 -14.43 -13.27
N LEU A 178 9.09 -13.47 -14.10
CA LEU A 178 9.28 -13.59 -15.55
C LEU A 178 10.74 -13.31 -15.90
#